data_bfdb48b688ba6abcd53561d240583812
#
_entry.id   bfdb48b688ba6abcd53561d240583812
#
_cell.length_a   1.000
_cell.length_b   1.000
_cell.length_c   1.000
_cell.angle_alpha   90.00
_cell.angle_beta   90.00
_cell.angle_gamma   90.00
#
_symmetry.space_group_name_H-M   'P 1'
#
loop_
_entity.id
_entity.type
_entity.pdbx_description
1 polymer ?
#
loop_
_entity_poly.entity_id
_entity_poly.type
_entity_poly.pdbx_seq_one_letter_code
_entity_poly.pdbx_strand_id
1 'polypeptide(L)'
;FRPYLNTLINGTVKKVTREFIIVDLGDNAEASLSRRDLVQGEIYRIGDRIKGILGEAERENRGSQLILSRSAKEMVVELFKLEVPEIAEEVIQIRAVARDSGARTKIAVKTNDIRIDPVGACVGMRGSRVQAVSNELGSERIDIVVWDDDPAKLLINTLSPAEVTSIVLDEENGTMEVKVKDENLALAIGRNGQNIRLASELIGWQIQIGGENEDLVTEDSPENKLIKFMGVDSDLAEKLIQSGFDTIQKISEASSEDLESIEEIDSEISEALLERSEAALLELALSDIEEEESKDNTLESLDLLDNEMIEKLTKNNVSTKEELSLIHISEPRRP
;
A
#
# COMPACT_ATOMS: atom_id res chain seq x y z
N PHE A 1 8.66 17.45 25.26
CA PHE A 1 7.89 17.01 24.09
C PHE A 1 7.55 15.50 24.06
N ARG A 2 8.25 14.64 24.82
CA ARG A 2 7.95 13.19 24.89
C ARG A 2 6.46 12.85 25.13
N PRO A 3 5.71 13.53 26.00
CA PRO A 3 4.28 13.25 26.19
C PRO A 3 3.41 13.59 24.96
N TYR A 4 3.94 14.38 24.04
CA TYR A 4 3.22 14.83 22.83
C TYR A 4 3.62 14.06 21.56
N LEU A 5 4.46 13.03 21.69
CA LEU A 5 4.77 12.17 20.56
C LEU A 5 3.51 11.47 20.06
N ASN A 6 3.39 11.36 18.73
CA ASN A 6 2.23 10.83 18.02
C ASN A 6 0.93 11.62 18.24
N THR A 7 1.02 12.86 18.73
CA THR A 7 -0.13 13.76 18.81
C THR A 7 -0.03 14.88 17.79
N LEU A 8 -1.17 15.48 17.49
CA LEU A 8 -1.27 16.65 16.62
C LEU A 8 -0.78 17.88 17.35
N ILE A 9 0.21 18.56 16.80
CA ILE A 9 0.71 19.83 17.31
C ILE A 9 0.63 20.92 16.25
N ASN A 10 0.60 22.17 16.74
CA ASN A 10 0.63 23.35 15.90
C ASN A 10 2.01 24.01 16.01
N GLY A 11 2.49 24.54 14.90
CA GLY A 11 3.71 25.32 14.87
C GLY A 11 3.66 26.42 13.83
N THR A 12 4.73 27.22 13.78
CA THR A 12 4.90 28.29 12.81
C THR A 12 6.15 28.01 11.97
N VAL A 13 6.04 28.14 10.66
CA VAL A 13 7.15 27.95 9.72
C VAL A 13 8.21 29.02 9.95
N LYS A 14 9.41 28.60 10.38
CA LYS A 14 10.55 29.48 10.65
C LYS A 14 11.50 29.58 9.46
N LYS A 15 11.73 28.48 8.76
CA LYS A 15 12.64 28.39 7.62
C LYS A 15 12.15 27.35 6.61
N VAL A 16 12.29 27.68 5.34
CA VAL A 16 11.97 26.76 4.22
C VAL A 16 13.23 26.51 3.42
N THR A 17 13.60 25.24 3.25
CA THR A 17 14.72 24.81 2.39
C THR A 17 14.21 23.92 1.25
N ARG A 18 15.12 23.41 0.42
CA ARG A 18 14.77 22.48 -0.66
C ARG A 18 14.33 21.12 -0.14
N GLU A 19 14.90 20.65 0.97
CA GLU A 19 14.71 19.30 1.51
C GLU A 19 13.72 19.25 2.68
N PHE A 20 13.70 20.29 3.51
CA PHE A 20 12.89 20.32 4.72
C PHE A 20 12.42 21.75 5.08
N ILE A 21 11.42 21.77 5.94
CA ILE A 21 10.86 22.98 6.55
C ILE A 21 11.17 22.91 8.05
N ILE A 22 11.69 23.98 8.64
CA ILE A 22 11.87 24.12 10.08
C ILE A 22 10.63 24.81 10.63
N VAL A 23 10.02 24.18 11.60
CA VAL A 23 8.81 24.65 12.28
C VAL A 23 9.13 24.95 13.74
N ASP A 24 8.81 26.15 14.16
CA ASP A 24 8.89 26.59 15.55
C ASP A 24 7.64 26.09 16.30
N LEU A 25 7.86 25.31 17.36
CA LEU A 25 6.81 24.73 18.18
C LEU A 25 6.56 25.55 19.46
N GLY A 26 7.29 26.66 19.65
CA GLY A 26 7.32 27.38 20.92
C GLY A 26 8.31 26.77 21.92
N ASP A 27 8.48 27.44 23.08
CA ASP A 27 9.37 26.97 24.17
C ASP A 27 10.81 26.66 23.75
N ASN A 28 11.33 27.35 22.74
CA ASN A 28 12.64 27.13 22.11
C ASN A 28 12.79 25.76 21.46
N ALA A 29 11.69 25.09 21.10
CA ALA A 29 11.71 23.84 20.39
C ALA A 29 11.43 24.03 18.90
N GLU A 30 12.20 23.31 18.10
CA GLU A 30 12.07 23.30 16.65
C GLU A 30 11.89 21.86 16.16
N ALA A 31 11.02 21.66 15.18
CA ALA A 31 10.86 20.39 14.49
C ALA A 31 11.22 20.55 13.01
N SER A 32 11.72 19.49 12.42
CA SER A 32 11.92 19.41 10.98
C SER A 32 10.79 18.65 10.32
N LEU A 33 10.29 19.17 9.22
CA LEU A 33 9.28 18.55 8.37
C LEU A 33 9.92 18.29 7.01
N SER A 34 10.13 17.02 6.68
CA SER A 34 10.67 16.61 5.36
C SER A 34 9.67 16.92 4.26
N ARG A 35 10.17 17.21 3.06
CA ARG A 35 9.32 17.37 1.86
C ARG A 35 8.52 16.10 1.54
N ARG A 36 9.00 14.93 1.93
CA ARG A 36 8.31 13.64 1.76
C ARG A 36 7.12 13.48 2.72
N ASP A 37 7.19 14.17 3.87
CA ASP A 37 6.16 14.15 4.91
C ASP A 37 5.12 15.27 4.76
N LEU A 38 5.18 16.06 3.70
CA LEU A 38 4.14 17.00 3.28
C LEU A 38 3.02 16.27 2.54
N VAL A 39 1.84 16.87 2.57
CA VAL A 39 0.75 16.47 1.67
C VAL A 39 1.09 16.97 0.26
N GLN A 40 0.80 16.17 -0.74
CA GLN A 40 1.13 16.50 -2.12
C GLN A 40 0.46 17.82 -2.55
N GLY A 41 1.27 18.75 -3.09
CA GLY A 41 0.80 20.05 -3.55
C GLY A 41 0.82 21.17 -2.49
N GLU A 42 1.11 20.87 -1.23
CA GLU A 42 1.24 21.90 -0.19
C GLU A 42 2.51 22.75 -0.37
N ILE A 43 2.32 24.04 -0.26
CA ILE A 43 3.42 25.04 -0.31
C ILE A 43 3.29 25.94 0.91
N TYR A 44 4.34 25.97 1.73
CA TYR A 44 4.43 26.79 2.92
C TYR A 44 5.45 27.92 2.76
N ARG A 45 5.15 29.07 3.40
CA ARG A 45 6.00 30.24 3.50
C ARG A 45 6.40 30.49 4.95
N ILE A 46 7.47 31.24 5.15
CA ILE A 46 7.89 31.67 6.48
C ILE A 46 6.77 32.46 7.12
N GLY A 47 6.42 32.10 8.36
CA GLY A 47 5.31 32.70 9.12
C GLY A 47 3.98 31.98 9.00
N ASP A 48 3.83 31.02 8.09
CA ASP A 48 2.61 30.23 7.97
C ASP A 48 2.44 29.31 9.20
N ARG A 49 1.18 29.14 9.60
CA ARG A 49 0.83 28.14 10.63
C ARG A 49 0.71 26.78 10.00
N ILE A 50 1.23 25.78 10.68
CA ILE A 50 1.20 24.40 10.23
C ILE A 50 0.82 23.47 11.38
N LYS A 51 0.00 22.46 11.08
CA LYS A 51 -0.30 21.35 11.98
C LYS A 51 0.41 20.10 11.48
N GLY A 52 0.81 19.24 12.38
CA GLY A 52 1.42 17.97 12.02
C GLY A 52 1.50 17.03 13.21
N ILE A 53 1.74 15.76 12.91
CA ILE A 53 2.00 14.75 13.92
C ILE A 53 3.46 14.86 14.35
N LEU A 54 3.68 14.92 15.65
CA LEU A 54 5.01 14.99 16.24
C LEU A 54 5.61 13.59 16.34
N GLY A 55 6.74 13.39 15.69
CA GLY A 55 7.59 12.21 15.80
C GLY A 55 8.94 12.52 16.44
N GLU A 56 9.67 11.48 16.81
CA GLU A 56 11.04 11.57 17.32
C GLU A 56 12.02 11.22 16.17
N ALA A 57 13.08 12.03 16.00
CA ALA A 57 14.14 11.73 15.05
C ALA A 57 15.08 10.66 15.62
N GLU A 58 15.63 9.82 14.76
CA GLU A 58 16.71 8.93 15.11
C GLU A 58 17.94 9.71 15.61
N ARG A 59 18.61 9.19 16.63
CA ARG A 59 19.66 9.89 17.41
C ARG A 59 20.91 10.29 16.63
N GLU A 60 21.09 9.82 15.39
CA GLU A 60 22.30 10.02 14.60
C GLU A 60 22.29 11.28 13.72
N ASN A 61 21.19 11.98 13.58
CA ASN A 61 21.09 13.16 12.74
C ASN A 61 21.53 14.44 13.48
N ARG A 62 22.52 15.13 12.93
CA ARG A 62 22.89 16.50 13.31
C ARG A 62 21.77 17.45 12.88
N GLY A 63 20.81 17.72 13.77
CA GLY A 63 19.71 18.63 13.48
C GLY A 63 18.64 18.63 14.56
N SER A 64 17.42 18.97 14.19
CA SER A 64 16.26 18.92 15.07
C SER A 64 15.95 17.47 15.46
N GLN A 65 15.83 17.20 16.78
CA GLN A 65 15.48 15.89 17.29
C GLN A 65 13.99 15.58 17.18
N LEU A 66 13.18 16.56 16.77
CA LEU A 66 11.75 16.45 16.59
C LEU A 66 11.43 16.50 15.10
N ILE A 67 10.61 15.56 14.65
CA ILE A 67 10.12 15.48 13.28
C ILE A 67 8.62 15.74 13.28
N LEU A 68 8.16 16.49 12.29
CA LEU A 68 6.74 16.62 11.98
C LEU A 68 6.42 15.81 10.74
N SER A 69 5.24 15.17 10.75
CA SER A 69 4.66 14.54 9.56
C SER A 69 3.24 15.02 9.33
N ARG A 70 2.92 15.30 8.07
CA ARG A 70 1.55 15.57 7.60
C ARG A 70 1.01 14.43 6.74
N SER A 71 1.89 13.54 6.29
CA SER A 71 1.54 12.34 5.51
C SER A 71 1.16 11.14 6.39
N ALA A 72 1.46 11.16 7.69
CA ALA A 72 1.17 10.07 8.61
C ALA A 72 -0.34 9.78 8.72
N LYS A 73 -0.70 8.50 8.93
CA LYS A 73 -2.11 8.07 9.13
C LYS A 73 -2.73 8.67 10.39
N GLU A 74 -1.92 8.83 11.43
CA GLU A 74 -2.28 9.43 12.70
C GLU A 74 -2.80 10.86 12.54
N MET A 75 -2.34 11.57 11.50
CA MET A 75 -2.83 12.92 11.19
C MET A 75 -4.35 12.92 10.97
N VAL A 76 -4.86 11.95 10.24
CA VAL A 76 -6.30 11.81 9.98
C VAL A 76 -7.05 11.50 11.26
N VAL A 77 -6.53 10.57 12.07
CA VAL A 77 -7.15 10.17 13.34
C VAL A 77 -7.28 11.34 14.30
N GLU A 78 -6.20 12.10 14.48
CA GLU A 78 -6.18 13.25 15.38
C GLU A 78 -7.08 14.39 14.89
N LEU A 79 -7.16 14.64 13.58
CA LEU A 79 -8.09 15.61 13.01
C LEU A 79 -9.54 15.20 13.23
N PHE A 80 -9.88 13.92 13.06
CA PHE A 80 -11.22 13.44 13.38
C PHE A 80 -11.55 13.52 14.85
N LYS A 81 -10.61 13.31 15.77
CA LYS A 81 -10.82 13.55 17.21
C LYS A 81 -11.14 15.01 17.53
N LEU A 82 -10.56 15.95 16.79
CA LEU A 82 -10.87 17.38 16.97
C LEU A 82 -12.25 17.76 16.45
N GLU A 83 -12.67 17.20 15.31
CA GLU A 83 -13.91 17.59 14.63
C GLU A 83 -15.14 16.80 15.09
N VAL A 84 -14.94 15.59 15.65
CA VAL A 84 -15.99 14.64 16.02
C VAL A 84 -15.91 14.35 17.51
N PRO A 85 -16.73 15.01 18.35
CA PRO A 85 -16.73 14.80 19.80
C PRO A 85 -16.95 13.33 20.20
N GLU A 86 -17.77 12.60 19.45
CA GLU A 86 -18.09 11.20 19.69
C GLU A 86 -16.84 10.29 19.55
N ILE A 87 -15.83 10.71 18.77
CA ILE A 87 -14.53 10.03 18.69
C ILE A 87 -13.63 10.44 19.87
N ALA A 88 -13.62 11.72 20.23
CA ALA A 88 -12.86 12.21 21.38
C ALA A 88 -13.34 11.59 22.71
N GLU A 89 -14.62 11.29 22.83
CA GLU A 89 -15.26 10.64 23.98
C GLU A 89 -15.20 9.10 23.91
N GLU A 90 -14.53 8.53 22.89
CA GLU A 90 -14.37 7.09 22.64
C GLU A 90 -15.71 6.33 22.42
N VAL A 91 -16.80 7.04 22.15
CA VAL A 91 -18.10 6.45 21.77
C VAL A 91 -18.04 5.84 20.37
N ILE A 92 -17.31 6.51 19.47
CA ILE A 92 -16.95 6.01 18.14
C ILE A 92 -15.45 5.78 18.11
N GLN A 93 -15.03 4.61 17.61
CA GLN A 93 -13.65 4.24 17.48
C GLN A 93 -13.24 4.17 16.01
N ILE A 94 -12.12 4.76 15.64
CA ILE A 94 -11.46 4.53 14.37
C ILE A 94 -10.64 3.25 14.51
N ARG A 95 -11.03 2.19 13.77
CA ARG A 95 -10.41 0.86 13.86
C ARG A 95 -9.27 0.69 12.89
N ALA A 96 -9.37 1.28 11.70
CA ALA A 96 -8.33 1.22 10.68
C ALA A 96 -8.33 2.49 9.83
N VAL A 97 -7.17 2.80 9.28
CA VAL A 97 -6.94 3.92 8.34
C VAL A 97 -6.02 3.44 7.23
N ALA A 98 -6.45 3.64 6.00
CA ALA A 98 -5.63 3.49 4.80
C ALA A 98 -5.54 4.84 4.10
N ARG A 99 -4.32 5.32 3.81
CA ARG A 99 -4.10 6.68 3.35
C ARG A 99 -3.14 6.79 2.17
N ASP A 100 -3.61 7.45 1.13
CA ASP A 100 -2.80 7.96 0.02
C ASP A 100 -2.77 9.49 0.16
N SER A 101 -1.71 9.98 0.82
CA SER A 101 -1.61 11.38 1.29
C SER A 101 -1.78 12.37 0.15
N GLY A 102 -2.73 13.31 0.31
CA GLY A 102 -3.07 14.32 -0.69
C GLY A 102 -4.01 13.87 -1.80
N ALA A 103 -4.37 12.59 -1.84
CA ALA A 103 -5.28 12.03 -2.84
C ALA A 103 -6.55 11.49 -2.18
N ARG A 104 -6.46 10.40 -1.43
CA ARG A 104 -7.62 9.72 -0.87
C ARG A 104 -7.28 8.96 0.40
N THR A 105 -8.19 9.01 1.37
CA THR A 105 -8.10 8.25 2.62
C THR A 105 -9.38 7.46 2.84
N LYS A 106 -9.26 6.23 3.35
CA LYS A 106 -10.37 5.44 3.87
C LYS A 106 -10.18 5.27 5.37
N ILE A 107 -11.24 5.49 6.14
CA ILE A 107 -11.28 5.22 7.58
C ILE A 107 -12.40 4.24 7.90
N ALA A 108 -12.13 3.26 8.75
CA ALA A 108 -13.12 2.33 9.24
C ALA A 108 -13.49 2.66 10.69
N VAL A 109 -14.77 2.92 10.94
CA VAL A 109 -15.29 3.37 12.21
C VAL A 109 -16.26 2.37 12.82
N LYS A 110 -16.22 2.20 14.13
CA LYS A 110 -17.07 1.28 14.90
C LYS A 110 -17.65 2.00 16.12
N THR A 111 -18.88 1.71 16.44
CA THR A 111 -19.49 2.07 17.73
C THR A 111 -20.15 0.84 18.37
N ASN A 112 -20.17 0.83 19.69
CA ASN A 112 -20.91 -0.18 20.47
C ASN A 112 -22.31 0.32 20.86
N ASP A 113 -22.63 1.62 20.65
CA ASP A 113 -23.95 2.17 20.92
C ASP A 113 -24.83 2.07 19.66
N ILE A 114 -25.78 1.17 19.67
CA ILE A 114 -26.70 0.90 18.54
C ILE A 114 -27.55 2.12 18.13
N ARG A 115 -27.63 3.15 18.99
CA ARG A 115 -28.41 4.38 18.71
C ARG A 115 -27.62 5.39 17.89
N ILE A 116 -26.32 5.19 17.72
CA ILE A 116 -25.42 6.12 17.04
C ILE A 116 -25.05 5.55 15.67
N ASP A 117 -25.29 6.35 14.64
CA ASP A 117 -24.71 6.09 13.30
C ASP A 117 -23.27 6.62 13.26
N PRO A 118 -22.25 5.74 13.26
CA PRO A 118 -20.87 6.19 13.30
C PRO A 118 -20.45 6.91 12.03
N VAL A 119 -20.99 6.56 10.87
CA VAL A 119 -20.69 7.22 9.60
C VAL A 119 -21.30 8.62 9.58
N GLY A 120 -22.61 8.71 9.90
CA GLY A 120 -23.31 9.99 9.94
C GLY A 120 -22.70 10.99 10.93
N ALA A 121 -22.26 10.52 12.10
CA ALA A 121 -21.58 11.35 13.09
C ALA A 121 -20.25 11.90 12.57
N CYS A 122 -19.45 11.09 11.89
CA CYS A 122 -18.18 11.52 11.31
C CYS A 122 -18.35 12.42 10.07
N VAL A 123 -19.35 12.19 9.25
CA VAL A 123 -19.71 13.05 8.12
C VAL A 123 -20.19 14.43 8.61
N GLY A 124 -21.04 14.45 9.62
CA GLY A 124 -21.64 15.67 10.16
C GLY A 124 -22.73 16.24 9.25
N MET A 125 -23.40 17.29 9.74
CA MET A 125 -24.47 17.94 8.99
C MET A 125 -23.98 18.44 7.63
N ARG A 126 -24.58 17.92 6.54
CA ARG A 126 -24.21 18.27 5.15
C ARG A 126 -22.71 18.08 4.85
N GLY A 127 -22.06 17.14 5.54
CA GLY A 127 -20.64 16.86 5.34
C GLY A 127 -19.68 17.86 6.01
N SER A 128 -20.16 18.71 6.93
CA SER A 128 -19.35 19.78 7.51
C SER A 128 -18.09 19.28 8.23
N ARG A 129 -18.20 18.19 9.00
CA ARG A 129 -17.08 17.64 9.77
C ARG A 129 -16.03 16.99 8.86
N VAL A 130 -16.44 16.09 7.97
CA VAL A 130 -15.51 15.45 7.02
C VAL A 130 -14.87 16.48 6.09
N GLN A 131 -15.60 17.52 5.70
CA GLN A 131 -15.06 18.60 4.86
C GLN A 131 -14.01 19.43 5.61
N ALA A 132 -14.20 19.69 6.91
CA ALA A 132 -13.20 20.38 7.73
C ALA A 132 -11.89 19.61 7.79
N VAL A 133 -11.95 18.28 8.00
CA VAL A 133 -10.78 17.40 7.97
C VAL A 133 -10.15 17.38 6.57
N SER A 134 -10.94 17.19 5.52
CA SER A 134 -10.48 17.20 4.13
C SER A 134 -9.75 18.49 3.76
N ASN A 135 -10.28 19.64 4.15
CA ASN A 135 -9.67 20.96 3.88
C ASN A 135 -8.32 21.12 4.58
N GLU A 136 -8.18 20.63 5.81
CA GLU A 136 -6.89 20.64 6.51
C GLU A 136 -5.83 19.75 5.84
N LEU A 137 -6.26 18.70 5.14
CA LEU A 137 -5.42 17.76 4.41
C LEU A 137 -5.23 18.11 2.91
N GLY A 138 -5.40 19.39 2.55
CA GLY A 138 -5.22 19.83 1.16
C GLY A 138 -6.30 19.35 0.19
N SER A 139 -7.55 19.22 0.67
CA SER A 139 -8.72 18.71 -0.07
C SER A 139 -8.61 17.20 -0.42
N GLU A 140 -7.92 16.43 0.42
CA GLU A 140 -7.85 14.99 0.34
C GLU A 140 -9.25 14.38 0.48
N ARG A 141 -9.60 13.45 -0.41
CA ARG A 141 -10.90 12.78 -0.37
C ARG A 141 -10.96 11.75 0.75
N ILE A 142 -11.99 11.80 1.59
CA ILE A 142 -12.13 10.91 2.73
C ILE A 142 -13.38 10.04 2.56
N ASP A 143 -13.19 8.73 2.56
CA ASP A 143 -14.25 7.73 2.59
C ASP A 143 -14.38 7.15 4.00
N ILE A 144 -15.58 7.20 4.57
CA ILE A 144 -15.87 6.70 5.90
C ILE A 144 -16.66 5.40 5.77
N VAL A 145 -16.16 4.32 6.36
CA VAL A 145 -16.68 2.96 6.22
C VAL A 145 -17.05 2.43 7.60
N VAL A 146 -18.15 1.68 7.67
CA VAL A 146 -18.51 0.95 8.90
C VAL A 146 -17.57 -0.25 9.05
N TRP A 147 -16.89 -0.33 10.20
CA TRP A 147 -16.09 -1.49 10.55
C TRP A 147 -16.97 -2.71 10.82
N ASP A 148 -16.58 -3.86 10.32
CA ASP A 148 -17.10 -5.18 10.71
C ASP A 148 -15.92 -6.08 11.09
N ASP A 149 -16.10 -6.95 12.06
CA ASP A 149 -15.07 -7.92 12.47
C ASP A 149 -14.95 -9.08 11.46
N ASP A 150 -15.97 -9.26 10.60
CA ASP A 150 -15.95 -10.16 9.46
C ASP A 150 -15.26 -9.45 8.28
N PRO A 151 -14.09 -9.93 7.83
CA PRO A 151 -13.33 -9.28 6.76
C PRO A 151 -14.08 -9.21 5.43
N ALA A 152 -14.96 -10.19 5.12
CA ALA A 152 -15.77 -10.16 3.90
C ALA A 152 -16.80 -9.02 3.93
N LYS A 153 -17.46 -8.82 5.08
CA LYS A 153 -18.41 -7.71 5.24
C LYS A 153 -17.70 -6.37 5.25
N LEU A 154 -16.53 -6.28 5.90
CA LEU A 154 -15.72 -5.06 5.87
C LEU A 154 -15.32 -4.72 4.43
N LEU A 155 -14.98 -5.72 3.61
CA LEU A 155 -14.67 -5.52 2.20
C LEU A 155 -15.85 -4.96 1.42
N ILE A 156 -17.05 -5.53 1.58
CA ILE A 156 -18.29 -5.06 0.94
C ILE A 156 -18.52 -3.58 1.31
N ASN A 157 -18.40 -3.23 2.59
CA ASN A 157 -18.56 -1.86 3.06
C ASN A 157 -17.50 -0.93 2.46
N THR A 158 -16.28 -1.41 2.30
CA THR A 158 -15.12 -0.63 1.82
C THR A 158 -15.19 -0.37 0.32
N LEU A 159 -15.73 -1.31 -0.47
CA LEU A 159 -15.90 -1.19 -1.92
C LEU A 159 -17.19 -0.45 -2.32
N SER A 160 -18.13 -0.23 -1.39
CA SER A 160 -19.36 0.51 -1.67
C SER A 160 -19.05 1.84 -2.38
N PRO A 161 -19.80 2.22 -3.45
CA PRO A 161 -21.07 1.65 -3.92
C PRO A 161 -20.93 0.52 -4.97
N ALA A 162 -19.75 -0.03 -5.22
CA ALA A 162 -19.60 -1.16 -6.12
C ALA A 162 -20.30 -2.41 -5.51
N GLU A 163 -21.12 -3.08 -6.31
CA GLU A 163 -21.83 -4.29 -5.87
C GLU A 163 -20.93 -5.51 -6.03
N VAL A 164 -20.63 -6.14 -4.89
CA VAL A 164 -19.85 -7.38 -4.82
C VAL A 164 -20.80 -8.57 -4.98
N THR A 165 -20.49 -9.46 -5.91
CA THR A 165 -21.31 -10.67 -6.24
C THR A 165 -20.86 -11.89 -5.46
N SER A 166 -19.54 -12.09 -5.33
CA SER A 166 -18.99 -13.20 -4.53
C SER A 166 -17.65 -12.83 -3.90
N ILE A 167 -17.34 -13.46 -2.77
CA ILE A 167 -16.05 -13.34 -2.09
C ILE A 167 -15.62 -14.75 -1.70
N VAL A 168 -14.39 -15.11 -2.05
CA VAL A 168 -13.72 -16.32 -1.59
C VAL A 168 -12.56 -15.90 -0.70
N LEU A 169 -12.50 -16.45 0.51
CA LEU A 169 -11.45 -16.15 1.49
C LEU A 169 -10.45 -17.30 1.51
N ASP A 170 -9.19 -16.97 1.33
CA ASP A 170 -8.05 -17.87 1.56
C ASP A 170 -7.32 -17.40 2.82
N GLU A 171 -7.65 -18.02 3.95
CA GLU A 171 -7.06 -17.67 5.26
C GLU A 171 -5.59 -18.09 5.37
N GLU A 172 -5.16 -19.12 4.61
CA GLU A 172 -3.78 -19.60 4.66
C GLU A 172 -2.82 -18.61 4.02
N ASN A 173 -3.22 -18.01 2.90
CA ASN A 173 -2.41 -17.03 2.15
C ASN A 173 -2.77 -15.57 2.50
N GLY A 174 -3.82 -15.33 3.28
CA GLY A 174 -4.31 -13.98 3.60
C GLY A 174 -4.83 -13.23 2.37
N THR A 175 -5.40 -13.96 1.40
CA THR A 175 -5.92 -13.42 0.14
C THR A 175 -7.44 -13.49 0.07
N MET A 176 -8.04 -12.51 -0.60
CA MET A 176 -9.48 -12.47 -0.91
C MET A 176 -9.67 -12.36 -2.41
N GLU A 177 -10.39 -13.31 -2.97
CA GLU A 177 -10.85 -13.24 -4.35
C GLU A 177 -12.26 -12.65 -4.38
N VAL A 178 -12.44 -11.57 -5.15
CA VAL A 178 -13.66 -10.78 -5.15
C VAL A 178 -14.19 -10.66 -6.56
N LYS A 179 -15.43 -11.10 -6.78
CA LYS A 179 -16.13 -10.85 -8.03
C LYS A 179 -17.13 -9.72 -7.84
N VAL A 180 -17.12 -8.79 -8.78
CA VAL A 180 -18.05 -7.67 -8.85
C VAL A 180 -18.76 -7.67 -10.19
N LYS A 181 -19.92 -7.00 -10.28
CA LYS A 181 -20.57 -6.82 -11.57
C LYS A 181 -19.64 -6.08 -12.53
N ASP A 182 -19.59 -6.49 -13.80
CA ASP A 182 -18.69 -5.93 -14.81
C ASP A 182 -18.82 -4.41 -14.93
N GLU A 183 -20.03 -3.86 -14.82
CA GLU A 183 -20.31 -2.43 -14.81
C GLU A 183 -19.68 -1.68 -13.62
N ASN A 184 -19.40 -2.38 -12.50
CA ASN A 184 -18.84 -1.84 -11.27
C ASN A 184 -17.34 -2.11 -11.15
N LEU A 185 -16.74 -2.91 -12.03
CA LEU A 185 -15.33 -3.32 -11.94
C LEU A 185 -14.40 -2.11 -11.93
N ALA A 186 -14.55 -1.20 -12.88
CA ALA A 186 -13.75 0.02 -12.94
C ALA A 186 -13.90 0.92 -11.69
N LEU A 187 -15.11 0.95 -11.10
CA LEU A 187 -15.37 1.70 -9.88
C LEU A 187 -14.72 1.04 -8.65
N ALA A 188 -14.76 -0.29 -8.56
CA ALA A 188 -14.17 -1.06 -7.48
C ALA A 188 -12.63 -0.98 -7.49
N ILE A 189 -12.01 -1.09 -8.67
CA ILE A 189 -10.57 -0.94 -8.85
C ILE A 189 -10.16 0.52 -8.58
N GLY A 190 -10.89 1.48 -9.13
CA GLY A 190 -10.58 2.91 -9.07
C GLY A 190 -9.42 3.30 -10.00
N ARG A 191 -9.15 4.62 -10.06
CA ARG A 191 -8.05 5.14 -10.89
C ARG A 191 -6.70 4.57 -10.44
N ASN A 192 -5.95 3.95 -11.35
CA ASN A 192 -4.65 3.31 -11.09
C ASN A 192 -4.68 2.32 -9.91
N GLY A 193 -5.79 1.58 -9.73
CA GLY A 193 -5.92 0.64 -8.63
C GLY A 193 -6.00 1.26 -7.22
N GLN A 194 -6.16 2.58 -7.09
CA GLN A 194 -6.13 3.27 -5.81
C GLN A 194 -7.19 2.76 -4.83
N ASN A 195 -8.41 2.51 -5.32
CA ASN A 195 -9.51 2.11 -4.45
C ASN A 195 -9.27 0.71 -3.85
N ILE A 196 -8.83 -0.24 -4.67
CA ILE A 196 -8.54 -1.61 -4.24
C ILE A 196 -7.31 -1.67 -3.34
N ARG A 197 -6.25 -0.90 -3.64
CA ARG A 197 -5.05 -0.80 -2.81
C ARG A 197 -5.37 -0.25 -1.42
N LEU A 198 -6.17 0.81 -1.32
CA LEU A 198 -6.62 1.36 -0.04
C LEU A 198 -7.55 0.39 0.71
N ALA A 199 -8.38 -0.39 0.01
CA ALA A 199 -9.20 -1.43 0.62
C ALA A 199 -8.33 -2.55 1.21
N SER A 200 -7.36 -3.03 0.45
CA SER A 200 -6.38 -4.03 0.89
C SER A 200 -5.62 -3.57 2.14
N GLU A 201 -5.12 -2.34 2.14
CA GLU A 201 -4.42 -1.75 3.29
C GLU A 201 -5.33 -1.59 4.51
N LEU A 202 -6.61 -1.18 4.31
CA LEU A 202 -7.57 -0.98 5.39
C LEU A 202 -7.93 -2.29 6.11
N ILE A 203 -8.09 -3.37 5.33
CA ILE A 203 -8.53 -4.68 5.82
C ILE A 203 -7.35 -5.52 6.29
N GLY A 204 -6.16 -5.28 5.71
CA GLY A 204 -4.94 -6.05 5.97
C GLY A 204 -4.89 -7.39 5.21
N TRP A 205 -5.64 -7.51 4.10
CA TRP A 205 -5.68 -8.68 3.23
C TRP A 205 -5.30 -8.30 1.81
N GLN A 206 -4.66 -9.22 1.09
CA GLN A 206 -4.42 -9.06 -0.33
C GLN A 206 -5.72 -9.31 -1.10
N ILE A 207 -6.16 -8.35 -1.91
CA ILE A 207 -7.44 -8.43 -2.61
C ILE A 207 -7.19 -8.59 -4.10
N GLN A 208 -7.74 -9.65 -4.67
CA GLN A 208 -7.81 -9.90 -6.11
C GLN A 208 -9.25 -9.65 -6.57
N ILE A 209 -9.43 -8.83 -7.60
CA ILE A 209 -10.76 -8.43 -8.05
C ILE A 209 -10.93 -8.76 -9.54
N GLY A 210 -12.08 -9.30 -9.90
CA GLY A 210 -12.47 -9.60 -11.28
C GLY A 210 -13.94 -9.31 -11.54
N GLY A 211 -14.31 -9.28 -12.82
CA GLY A 211 -15.69 -9.21 -13.27
C GLY A 211 -16.45 -10.51 -13.02
N GLU A 212 -17.79 -10.45 -13.06
CA GLU A 212 -18.65 -11.62 -12.83
C GLU A 212 -18.45 -12.69 -13.92
N ASN A 213 -18.16 -12.25 -15.15
CA ASN A 213 -17.98 -13.11 -16.32
C ASN A 213 -16.51 -13.35 -16.69
N GLU A 214 -15.58 -12.66 -16.02
CA GLU A 214 -14.15 -12.90 -16.18
C GLU A 214 -13.71 -13.97 -15.19
N ASP A 215 -12.96 -14.97 -15.65
CA ASP A 215 -12.14 -15.78 -14.75
C ASP A 215 -11.18 -14.83 -14.04
N LEU A 216 -11.11 -14.95 -12.70
CA LEU A 216 -10.26 -14.07 -11.88
C LEU A 216 -8.89 -13.98 -12.51
N VAL A 217 -8.57 -12.78 -12.97
CA VAL A 217 -7.26 -12.48 -13.54
C VAL A 217 -6.29 -12.46 -12.37
N THR A 218 -5.79 -13.62 -12.00
CA THR A 218 -4.68 -13.74 -11.06
C THR A 218 -3.44 -13.16 -11.73
N GLU A 219 -2.52 -12.55 -10.99
CA GLU A 219 -1.20 -12.17 -11.53
C GLU A 219 -0.50 -13.36 -12.21
N ASP A 220 -0.88 -14.58 -11.84
CA ASP A 220 -0.39 -15.85 -12.37
C ASP A 220 -1.18 -16.39 -13.59
N SER A 221 -2.23 -15.71 -14.06
CA SER A 221 -2.94 -16.17 -15.26
C SER A 221 -2.00 -16.19 -16.46
N PRO A 222 -2.13 -17.20 -17.35
CA PRO A 222 -1.31 -17.29 -18.56
C PRO A 222 -1.34 -16.01 -19.40
N GLU A 223 -2.51 -15.39 -19.50
CA GLU A 223 -2.75 -14.14 -20.22
C GLU A 223 -1.92 -12.99 -19.65
N ASN A 224 -1.97 -12.78 -18.34
CA ASN A 224 -1.20 -11.72 -17.68
C ASN A 224 0.31 -11.94 -17.76
N LYS A 225 0.76 -13.19 -17.70
CA LYS A 225 2.18 -13.53 -17.91
C LYS A 225 2.62 -13.16 -19.34
N LEU A 226 1.80 -13.46 -20.34
CA LEU A 226 2.10 -13.08 -21.72
C LEU A 226 2.10 -11.55 -21.90
N ILE A 227 1.11 -10.84 -21.37
CA ILE A 227 1.03 -9.37 -21.44
C ILE A 227 2.24 -8.74 -20.73
N LYS A 228 2.55 -9.17 -19.50
CA LYS A 228 3.59 -8.58 -18.64
C LYS A 228 5.00 -8.82 -19.17
N PHE A 229 5.32 -10.05 -19.54
CA PHE A 229 6.68 -10.44 -19.92
C PHE A 229 6.97 -10.35 -21.42
N MET A 230 5.96 -10.53 -22.26
CA MET A 230 6.12 -10.44 -23.71
C MET A 230 5.66 -9.10 -24.29
N GLY A 231 4.95 -8.26 -23.50
CA GLY A 231 4.45 -6.96 -23.94
C GLY A 231 3.47 -7.05 -25.11
N VAL A 232 2.68 -8.12 -25.17
CA VAL A 232 1.58 -8.29 -26.12
C VAL A 232 0.32 -7.62 -25.61
N ASP A 233 -0.60 -7.25 -26.49
CA ASP A 233 -1.91 -6.75 -26.07
C ASP A 233 -2.85 -7.91 -25.68
N SER A 234 -3.95 -7.58 -25.00
CA SER A 234 -4.90 -8.57 -24.47
C SER A 234 -5.52 -9.43 -25.59
N ASP A 235 -5.85 -8.82 -26.72
CA ASP A 235 -6.48 -9.53 -27.85
C ASP A 235 -5.54 -10.57 -28.46
N LEU A 236 -4.24 -10.25 -28.55
CA LEU A 236 -3.22 -11.16 -29.06
C LEU A 236 -2.90 -12.27 -28.04
N ALA A 237 -2.85 -11.93 -26.74
CA ALA A 237 -2.64 -12.92 -25.67
C ALA A 237 -3.79 -13.94 -25.65
N GLU A 238 -5.04 -13.52 -25.78
CA GLU A 238 -6.21 -14.40 -25.85
C GLU A 238 -6.14 -15.35 -27.05
N LYS A 239 -5.78 -14.85 -28.24
CA LYS A 239 -5.62 -15.68 -29.45
C LYS A 239 -4.51 -16.71 -29.34
N LEU A 240 -3.38 -16.33 -28.72
CA LEU A 240 -2.28 -17.26 -28.43
C LEU A 240 -2.73 -18.39 -27.51
N ILE A 241 -3.46 -18.08 -26.44
CA ILE A 241 -3.99 -19.06 -25.49
C ILE A 241 -5.01 -19.98 -26.17
N GLN A 242 -5.96 -19.44 -26.96
CA GLN A 242 -6.95 -20.23 -27.70
C GLN A 242 -6.29 -21.18 -28.70
N SER A 243 -5.13 -20.81 -29.24
CA SER A 243 -4.33 -21.64 -30.17
C SER A 243 -3.40 -22.64 -29.43
N GLY A 244 -3.43 -22.67 -28.07
CA GLY A 244 -2.68 -23.61 -27.26
C GLY A 244 -1.33 -23.11 -26.75
N PHE A 245 -0.97 -21.85 -27.01
CA PHE A 245 0.26 -21.21 -26.55
C PHE A 245 0.00 -20.44 -25.24
N ASP A 246 -0.31 -21.18 -24.17
CA ASP A 246 -0.67 -20.68 -22.84
C ASP A 246 0.53 -20.35 -21.94
N THR A 247 1.76 -20.69 -22.35
CA THR A 247 2.99 -20.42 -21.62
C THR A 247 4.07 -19.83 -22.51
N ILE A 248 4.94 -18.98 -21.92
CA ILE A 248 6.08 -18.39 -22.62
C ILE A 248 7.01 -19.46 -23.18
N GLN A 249 7.18 -20.58 -22.48
CA GLN A 249 7.97 -21.71 -22.94
C GLN A 249 7.42 -22.32 -24.22
N LYS A 250 6.10 -22.54 -24.30
CA LYS A 250 5.49 -23.09 -25.52
C LYS A 250 5.65 -22.17 -26.73
N ILE A 251 5.65 -20.86 -26.49
CA ILE A 251 5.87 -19.87 -27.58
C ILE A 251 7.33 -19.92 -28.03
N SER A 252 8.30 -20.00 -27.10
CA SER A 252 9.72 -20.09 -27.46
C SER A 252 10.11 -21.40 -28.18
N GLU A 253 9.38 -22.48 -27.92
CA GLU A 253 9.59 -23.78 -28.57
C GLU A 253 8.81 -23.94 -29.91
N ALA A 254 7.90 -22.98 -30.20
CA ALA A 254 7.11 -23.00 -31.41
C ALA A 254 7.93 -22.65 -32.65
N SER A 255 7.53 -23.18 -33.80
CA SER A 255 8.09 -22.72 -35.08
C SER A 255 7.39 -21.44 -35.56
N SER A 256 8.08 -20.63 -36.39
CA SER A 256 7.45 -19.44 -36.98
C SER A 256 6.20 -19.82 -37.80
N GLU A 257 6.19 -20.96 -38.45
CA GLU A 257 5.05 -21.46 -39.24
C GLU A 257 3.84 -21.80 -38.39
N ASP A 258 4.05 -22.28 -37.13
CA ASP A 258 2.96 -22.59 -36.18
C ASP A 258 2.31 -21.29 -35.68
N LEU A 259 3.10 -20.25 -35.39
CA LEU A 259 2.59 -18.96 -34.98
C LEU A 259 1.89 -18.20 -36.11
N GLU A 260 2.41 -18.27 -37.34
CA GLU A 260 1.78 -17.67 -38.52
C GLU A 260 0.45 -18.36 -38.91
N SER A 261 0.15 -19.54 -38.36
CA SER A 261 -1.16 -20.18 -38.55
C SER A 261 -2.28 -19.48 -37.78
N ILE A 262 -1.95 -18.59 -36.85
CA ILE A 262 -2.90 -17.84 -36.03
C ILE A 262 -3.34 -16.56 -36.78
N GLU A 263 -4.61 -16.28 -36.75
CA GLU A 263 -5.21 -15.12 -37.42
C GLU A 263 -4.57 -13.80 -36.89
N GLU A 264 -4.13 -12.92 -37.78
CA GLU A 264 -3.46 -11.62 -37.50
C GLU A 264 -1.98 -11.71 -37.11
N ILE A 265 -1.34 -12.89 -37.11
CA ILE A 265 0.11 -13.02 -36.91
C ILE A 265 0.78 -13.21 -38.27
N ASP A 266 1.57 -12.21 -38.67
CA ASP A 266 2.43 -12.30 -39.86
C ASP A 266 3.86 -12.70 -39.48
N SER A 267 4.71 -12.87 -40.48
CA SER A 267 6.12 -13.31 -40.31
C SER A 267 6.93 -12.33 -39.42
N GLU A 268 6.62 -11.03 -39.44
CA GLU A 268 7.32 -10.02 -38.66
C GLU A 268 6.91 -10.12 -37.17
N ILE A 269 5.62 -10.37 -36.92
CA ILE A 269 5.07 -10.55 -35.57
C ILE A 269 5.54 -11.88 -34.97
N SER A 270 5.58 -12.97 -35.76
CA SER A 270 6.04 -14.28 -35.28
C SER A 270 7.49 -14.26 -34.86
N GLU A 271 8.39 -13.64 -35.65
CA GLU A 271 9.81 -13.46 -35.27
C GLU A 271 9.95 -12.60 -34.00
N ALA A 272 9.19 -11.50 -33.88
CA ALA A 272 9.21 -10.65 -32.69
C ALA A 272 8.69 -11.38 -31.44
N LEU A 273 7.69 -12.25 -31.55
CA LEU A 273 7.17 -13.06 -30.46
C LEU A 273 8.21 -14.09 -29.97
N LEU A 274 8.91 -14.75 -30.88
CA LEU A 274 9.99 -15.69 -30.55
C LEU A 274 11.14 -14.99 -29.81
N GLU A 275 11.63 -13.87 -30.32
CA GLU A 275 12.70 -13.08 -29.68
C GLU A 275 12.29 -12.59 -28.28
N ARG A 276 11.06 -12.10 -28.13
CA ARG A 276 10.53 -11.66 -26.84
C ARG A 276 10.33 -12.80 -25.85
N SER A 277 9.92 -13.99 -26.33
CA SER A 277 9.74 -15.16 -25.47
C SER A 277 11.07 -15.66 -24.89
N GLU A 278 12.16 -15.66 -25.68
CA GLU A 278 13.50 -15.99 -25.19
C GLU A 278 13.99 -14.98 -24.16
N ALA A 279 13.78 -13.67 -24.40
CA ALA A 279 14.13 -12.61 -23.45
C ALA A 279 13.35 -12.73 -22.15
N ALA A 280 12.04 -13.01 -22.23
CA ALA A 280 11.16 -13.18 -21.07
C ALA A 280 11.53 -14.42 -20.23
N LEU A 281 11.91 -15.52 -20.85
CA LEU A 281 12.42 -16.72 -20.15
C LEU A 281 13.72 -16.44 -19.40
N LEU A 282 14.61 -15.64 -19.99
CA LEU A 282 15.85 -15.24 -19.34
C LEU A 282 15.58 -14.35 -18.12
N GLU A 283 14.64 -13.41 -18.23
CA GLU A 283 14.24 -12.53 -17.13
C GLU A 283 13.60 -13.31 -15.98
N LEU A 284 12.72 -14.26 -16.30
CA LEU A 284 12.12 -15.17 -15.31
C LEU A 284 13.18 -16.02 -14.58
N ALA A 285 14.13 -16.59 -15.32
CA ALA A 285 15.20 -17.38 -14.74
C ALA A 285 16.12 -16.54 -13.83
N LEU A 286 16.34 -15.27 -14.15
CA LEU A 286 17.10 -14.36 -13.30
C LEU A 286 16.32 -13.97 -12.04
N SER A 287 15.01 -13.73 -12.13
CA SER A 287 14.17 -13.42 -10.97
C SER A 287 14.07 -14.62 -10.00
N ASP A 288 13.98 -15.85 -10.52
CA ASP A 288 13.97 -17.06 -9.70
C ASP A 288 15.30 -17.22 -8.94
N ILE A 289 16.44 -16.91 -9.58
CA ILE A 289 17.77 -16.94 -8.94
C ILE A 289 17.87 -15.87 -7.84
N GLU A 290 17.39 -14.66 -8.08
CA GLU A 290 17.36 -13.58 -7.07
C GLU A 290 16.45 -13.92 -5.89
N GLU A 291 15.31 -14.59 -6.12
CA GLU A 291 14.43 -15.09 -5.06
C GLU A 291 15.06 -16.24 -4.27
N GLU A 292 15.75 -17.17 -4.93
CA GLU A 292 16.48 -18.25 -4.25
C GLU A 292 17.66 -17.69 -3.44
N GLU A 293 18.44 -16.74 -3.98
CA GLU A 293 19.52 -16.07 -3.24
C GLU A 293 18.97 -15.28 -2.05
N SER A 294 17.81 -14.64 -2.17
CA SER A 294 17.17 -13.93 -1.07
C SER A 294 16.65 -14.86 0.02
N LYS A 295 16.09 -16.02 -0.33
CA LYS A 295 15.66 -17.07 0.61
C LYS A 295 16.84 -17.75 1.29
N ASP A 296 17.94 -17.96 0.58
CA ASP A 296 19.15 -18.56 1.16
C ASP A 296 19.92 -17.58 2.08
N ASN A 297 19.67 -16.29 1.97
CA ASN A 297 20.27 -15.24 2.82
C ASN A 297 19.47 -14.95 4.10
N THR A 298 18.34 -15.59 4.34
CA THR A 298 17.55 -15.44 5.58
C THR A 298 18.16 -16.21 6.74
N LEU A 299 17.97 -15.72 7.98
CA LEU A 299 18.44 -16.40 9.22
C LEU A 299 17.77 -17.77 9.43
N GLU A 300 16.57 -17.97 8.87
CA GLU A 300 15.80 -19.22 8.95
C GLU A 300 16.46 -20.38 8.19
N SER A 301 17.31 -20.08 7.21
CA SER A 301 18.05 -21.09 6.45
C SER A 301 19.33 -21.59 7.18
N LEU A 302 19.60 -21.12 8.39
CA LEU A 302 20.69 -21.58 9.25
C LEU A 302 20.19 -22.64 10.26
N ASP A 303 20.43 -23.90 9.98
CA ASP A 303 20.08 -25.05 10.86
C ASP A 303 20.64 -24.98 12.30
N LEU A 304 21.47 -23.97 12.58
CA LEU A 304 22.14 -23.76 13.87
C LEU A 304 21.43 -22.77 14.79
N LEU A 305 20.37 -22.10 14.31
CA LEU A 305 19.64 -21.07 15.08
C LEU A 305 18.25 -21.60 15.49
N ASP A 306 17.97 -21.56 16.79
CA ASP A 306 16.64 -21.82 17.31
C ASP A 306 15.70 -20.63 17.04
N ASN A 307 14.40 -20.91 16.85
CA ASN A 307 13.36 -19.91 16.59
C ASN A 307 13.39 -18.75 17.62
N GLU A 308 13.75 -19.04 18.89
CA GLU A 308 13.88 -18.02 19.93
C GLU A 308 15.09 -17.10 19.73
N MET A 309 16.17 -17.61 19.11
CA MET A 309 17.34 -16.82 18.71
C MET A 309 17.06 -15.96 17.49
N ILE A 310 16.35 -16.50 16.50
CA ILE A 310 15.92 -15.77 15.28
C ILE A 310 15.04 -14.57 15.69
N GLU A 311 14.09 -14.77 16.59
CA GLU A 311 13.22 -13.70 17.10
C GLU A 311 13.99 -12.59 17.84
N LYS A 312 15.03 -12.96 18.58
CA LYS A 312 15.90 -11.99 19.28
C LYS A 312 16.81 -11.21 18.32
N LEU A 313 17.29 -11.86 17.26
CA LEU A 313 18.12 -11.22 16.24
C LEU A 313 17.29 -10.26 15.39
N THR A 314 16.08 -10.66 14.99
CA THR A 314 15.15 -9.83 14.22
C THR A 314 14.71 -8.58 15.01
N LYS A 315 14.48 -8.71 16.32
CA LYS A 315 14.20 -7.57 17.22
C LYS A 315 15.37 -6.58 17.34
N ASN A 316 16.58 -7.01 17.00
CA ASN A 316 17.78 -6.17 16.97
C ASN A 316 18.17 -5.72 15.55
N ASN A 317 17.22 -5.77 14.58
CA ASN A 317 17.42 -5.40 13.18
C ASN A 317 18.51 -6.23 12.47
N VAL A 318 18.61 -7.52 12.78
CA VAL A 318 19.47 -8.46 12.08
C VAL A 318 18.57 -9.51 11.45
N SER A 319 18.39 -9.44 10.14
CA SER A 319 17.44 -10.27 9.38
C SER A 319 18.14 -11.19 8.38
N THR A 320 19.41 -10.91 8.05
CA THR A 320 20.15 -11.64 7.03
C THR A 320 21.44 -12.25 7.56
N LYS A 321 21.96 -13.28 6.87
CA LYS A 321 23.27 -13.90 7.18
C LYS A 321 24.41 -12.89 7.06
N GLU A 322 24.34 -11.96 6.14
CA GLU A 322 25.36 -10.91 5.97
C GLU A 322 25.40 -9.96 7.15
N GLU A 323 24.24 -9.51 7.64
CA GLU A 323 24.14 -8.66 8.83
C GLU A 323 24.66 -9.38 10.08
N LEU A 324 24.36 -10.69 10.22
CA LEU A 324 24.89 -11.50 11.30
C LEU A 324 26.42 -11.62 11.23
N SER A 325 26.98 -11.75 10.05
CA SER A 325 28.45 -11.81 9.82
C SER A 325 29.14 -10.50 10.18
N LEU A 326 28.49 -9.34 9.95
CA LEU A 326 29.04 -8.03 10.28
C LEU A 326 29.13 -7.77 11.78
N ILE A 327 28.27 -8.37 12.58
CA ILE A 327 28.33 -8.25 14.06
C ILE A 327 29.61 -8.87 14.62
N HIS A 328 30.10 -9.96 14.05
CA HIS A 328 31.35 -10.60 14.48
C HIS A 328 32.62 -9.79 14.21
N ILE A 329 32.57 -8.82 13.27
CA ILE A 329 33.71 -7.99 12.91
C ILE A 329 33.86 -6.76 13.83
N SER A 330 32.79 -6.38 14.54
CA SER A 330 32.75 -5.17 15.36
C SER A 330 33.09 -5.35 16.84
N GLU A 331 33.37 -6.57 17.35
CA GLU A 331 33.86 -6.75 18.72
C GLU A 331 35.35 -6.37 18.85
N PRO A 332 35.69 -5.34 19.62
CA PRO A 332 37.09 -5.06 19.93
C PRO A 332 37.67 -6.14 20.82
N ARG A 333 38.75 -6.79 20.38
CA ARG A 333 39.55 -7.68 21.22
C ARG A 333 39.92 -6.93 22.51
N ARG A 334 39.39 -7.33 23.63
CA ARG A 334 39.85 -6.88 24.94
C ARG A 334 41.28 -7.43 25.20
N PRO A 335 42.15 -6.59 25.81
CA PRO A 335 43.52 -6.93 26.09
C PRO A 335 43.67 -8.04 27.15
#